data_87b1cd0de0c30bbcaddc3e54b7a6195d
#
_entry.id   87b1cd0de0c30bbcaddc3e54b7a6195d
#
_cell.length_a   1.000
_cell.length_b   1.000
_cell.length_c   1.000
_cell.angle_alpha   90.00
_cell.angle_beta   90.00
_cell.angle_gamma   90.00
#
_symmetry.space_group_name_H-M   'P 1'
#
loop_
_entity.id
_entity.type
_entity.pdbx_description
1 polymer ?
#
loop_
_entity_poly.entity_id
_entity_poly.type
_entity_poly.pdbx_seq_one_letter_code
_entity_poly.pdbx_strand_id
1 'polypeptide(L)'
;MLFDSVPSYITGMFGLMGIAAITKKRGGYTNTKMHGILAWSGIILASAGMYAIYQHKNNMGKPHFTTWHSWTGLSAFGGCIGLGLVGGVVLHPDFGLDTTNKQIRAIHKYSGRIVLMLAWMATLSGLKTLVGDDIKPILLFAVPLVVAAPFTLL
;
A
#
# COMPACT_ATOMS: atom_id res chain seq x y z
N MET A 1 19.71 -6.35 10.68
CA MET A 1 19.04 -5.22 11.37
C MET A 1 17.98 -4.51 10.50
N LEU A 2 18.32 -3.80 9.40
CA LEU A 2 17.28 -3.08 8.63
C LEU A 2 16.33 -4.02 7.87
N PHE A 3 16.85 -5.13 7.36
CA PHE A 3 16.08 -6.14 6.64
C PHE A 3 15.09 -6.90 7.55
N ASP A 4 15.44 -7.15 8.79
CA ASP A 4 14.59 -7.85 9.75
C ASP A 4 13.31 -7.06 10.08
N SER A 5 13.34 -5.75 9.84
CA SER A 5 12.19 -4.85 10.04
C SER A 5 11.24 -4.77 8.83
N VAL A 6 11.59 -5.36 7.68
CA VAL A 6 10.76 -5.29 6.45
C VAL A 6 9.35 -5.84 6.65
N PRO A 7 9.14 -6.99 7.33
CA PRO A 7 7.78 -7.46 7.61
C PRO A 7 6.94 -6.45 8.39
N SER A 8 7.55 -5.75 9.36
CA SER A 8 6.86 -4.71 10.15
C SER A 8 6.46 -3.51 9.31
N TYR A 9 7.30 -3.05 8.38
CA TYR A 9 6.96 -1.97 7.45
C TYR A 9 5.79 -2.34 6.54
N ILE A 10 5.78 -3.56 6.01
CA ILE A 10 4.70 -4.06 5.14
C ILE A 10 3.39 -4.15 5.93
N THR A 11 3.42 -4.76 7.11
CA THR A 11 2.22 -4.89 7.96
C THR A 11 1.68 -3.53 8.37
N GLY A 12 2.57 -2.60 8.77
CA GLY A 12 2.19 -1.23 9.11
C GLY A 12 1.57 -0.49 7.93
N MET A 13 2.14 -0.60 6.74
CA MET A 13 1.59 -0.02 5.52
C MET A 13 0.17 -0.52 5.25
N PHE A 14 -0.05 -1.84 5.26
CA PHE A 14 -1.39 -2.41 5.00
C PHE A 14 -2.39 -2.03 6.06
N GLY A 15 -1.99 -2.02 7.34
CA GLY A 15 -2.84 -1.56 8.43
C GLY A 15 -3.30 -0.11 8.21
N LEU A 16 -2.37 0.79 7.94
CA LEU A 16 -2.68 2.21 7.70
C LEU A 16 -3.51 2.42 6.44
N MET A 17 -3.20 1.75 5.33
CA MET A 17 -3.98 1.85 4.09
C MET A 17 -5.40 1.30 4.26
N GLY A 18 -5.56 0.18 4.99
CA GLY A 18 -6.86 -0.40 5.30
C GLY A 18 -7.72 0.54 6.15
N ILE A 19 -7.14 1.09 7.23
CA ILE A 19 -7.83 2.06 8.09
C ILE A 19 -8.16 3.33 7.29
N ALA A 20 -7.27 3.81 6.42
CA ALA A 20 -7.52 4.95 5.55
C ALA A 20 -8.74 4.72 4.64
N ALA A 21 -8.84 3.54 4.02
CA ALA A 21 -9.97 3.18 3.16
C ALA A 21 -11.30 3.16 3.93
N ILE A 22 -11.31 2.52 5.11
CA ILE A 22 -12.51 2.46 5.98
C ILE A 22 -12.90 3.85 6.48
N THR A 23 -11.94 4.67 6.89
CA THR A 23 -12.19 6.02 7.37
C THR A 23 -12.84 6.87 6.27
N LYS A 24 -12.36 6.76 5.04
CA LYS A 24 -12.94 7.51 3.91
C LYS A 24 -14.39 7.13 3.63
N LYS A 25 -14.77 5.87 3.81
CA LYS A 25 -16.17 5.42 3.61
C LYS A 25 -17.16 6.10 4.54
N ARG A 26 -16.75 6.54 5.72
CA ARG A 26 -17.60 7.28 6.66
C ARG A 26 -17.96 8.68 6.17
N GLY A 27 -17.23 9.21 5.18
CA GLY A 27 -17.46 10.53 4.59
C GLY A 27 -17.15 11.68 5.55
N GLY A 28 -17.40 12.90 5.08
CA GLY A 28 -17.19 14.12 5.84
C GLY A 28 -15.74 14.64 5.81
N TYR A 29 -15.59 15.88 6.24
CA TYR A 29 -14.33 16.61 6.20
C TYR A 29 -13.21 15.95 7.04
N THR A 30 -13.48 15.70 8.31
CA THR A 30 -12.52 15.07 9.23
C THR A 30 -12.04 13.72 8.74
N ASN A 31 -12.97 12.86 8.28
CA ASN A 31 -12.62 11.55 7.75
C ASN A 31 -11.80 11.63 6.45
N THR A 32 -12.02 12.66 5.63
CA THR A 32 -11.20 12.90 4.43
C THR A 32 -9.78 13.30 4.79
N LYS A 33 -9.59 14.16 5.79
CA LYS A 33 -8.24 14.52 6.30
C LYS A 33 -7.55 13.31 6.91
N MET A 34 -8.24 12.56 7.75
CA MET A 34 -7.69 11.33 8.36
C MET A 34 -7.29 10.30 7.31
N HIS A 35 -8.10 10.13 6.25
CA HIS A 35 -7.73 9.29 5.12
C HIS A 35 -6.39 9.73 4.50
N GLY A 36 -6.21 11.01 4.25
CA GLY A 36 -4.96 11.55 3.70
C GLY A 36 -3.76 11.30 4.60
N ILE A 37 -3.88 11.59 5.90
CA ILE A 37 -2.81 11.39 6.90
C ILE A 37 -2.41 9.90 6.95
N LEU A 38 -3.38 9.01 7.08
CA LEU A 38 -3.12 7.57 7.16
C LEU A 38 -2.51 7.02 5.86
N ALA A 39 -3.00 7.48 4.69
CA ALA A 39 -2.46 7.08 3.40
C ALA A 39 -1.00 7.52 3.23
N TRP A 40 -0.66 8.76 3.55
CA TRP A 40 0.71 9.25 3.49
C TRP A 40 1.63 8.55 4.50
N SER A 41 1.15 8.28 5.71
CA SER A 41 1.90 7.47 6.69
C SER A 41 2.20 6.08 6.15
N GLY A 42 1.24 5.45 5.47
CA GLY A 42 1.43 4.16 4.80
C GLY A 42 2.46 4.24 3.66
N ILE A 43 2.45 5.30 2.85
CA ILE A 43 3.44 5.53 1.78
C ILE A 43 4.85 5.70 2.38
N ILE A 44 5.00 6.42 3.48
CA ILE A 44 6.28 6.60 4.16
C ILE A 44 6.83 5.25 4.65
N LEU A 45 5.99 4.42 5.28
CA LEU A 45 6.40 3.07 5.70
C LEU A 45 6.76 2.18 4.51
N ALA A 46 6.00 2.26 3.41
CA ALA A 46 6.32 1.53 2.19
C ALA A 46 7.66 1.96 1.59
N SER A 47 7.96 3.26 1.61
CA SER A 47 9.23 3.82 1.16
C SER A 47 10.40 3.33 2.00
N ALA A 48 10.25 3.28 3.33
CA ALA A 48 11.26 2.74 4.24
C ALA A 48 11.50 1.25 3.98
N GLY A 49 10.44 0.46 3.78
CA GLY A 49 10.53 -0.96 3.42
C GLY A 49 11.21 -1.18 2.08
N MET A 50 10.87 -0.38 1.05
CA MET A 50 11.49 -0.44 -0.26
C MET A 50 12.99 -0.12 -0.19
N TYR A 51 13.36 0.92 0.55
CA TYR A 51 14.76 1.28 0.79
C TYR A 51 15.53 0.15 1.48
N ALA A 52 14.95 -0.45 2.52
CA ALA A 52 15.59 -1.55 3.25
C ALA A 52 15.87 -2.76 2.34
N ILE A 53 14.90 -3.16 1.51
CA ILE A 53 15.06 -4.25 0.53
C ILE A 53 16.09 -3.89 -0.54
N TYR A 54 16.08 -2.66 -1.04
CA TYR A 54 17.03 -2.19 -2.04
C TYR A 54 18.45 -2.29 -1.51
N GLN A 55 18.71 -1.77 -0.33
CA GLN A 55 20.04 -1.83 0.31
C GLN A 55 20.47 -3.27 0.64
N HIS A 56 19.55 -4.10 1.11
CA HIS A 56 19.85 -5.51 1.36
C HIS A 56 20.31 -6.23 0.08
N LYS A 57 19.62 -6.01 -1.03
CA LYS A 57 20.02 -6.61 -2.32
C LYS A 57 21.37 -6.10 -2.82
N ASN A 58 21.64 -4.79 -2.70
CA ASN A 58 22.94 -4.21 -3.03
C ASN A 58 24.06 -4.88 -2.23
N ASN A 59 23.89 -5.00 -0.92
CA ASN A 59 24.89 -5.61 -0.04
C ASN A 59 25.14 -7.09 -0.36
N MET A 60 24.15 -7.78 -0.93
CA MET A 60 24.27 -9.18 -1.34
C MET A 60 24.67 -9.36 -2.81
N GLY A 61 24.89 -8.30 -3.57
CA GLY A 61 25.16 -8.37 -5.01
C GLY A 61 24.01 -8.99 -5.82
N LYS A 62 22.77 -8.93 -5.32
CA LYS A 62 21.60 -9.53 -5.99
C LYS A 62 20.97 -8.53 -6.96
N PRO A 63 20.50 -8.99 -8.14
CA PRO A 63 19.86 -8.12 -9.10
C PRO A 63 18.50 -7.61 -8.59
N HIS A 64 18.12 -6.41 -9.07
CA HIS A 64 16.85 -5.79 -8.76
C HIS A 64 15.79 -6.09 -9.83
N PHE A 65 14.52 -6.09 -9.43
CA PHE A 65 13.36 -6.15 -10.34
C PHE A 65 13.36 -7.35 -11.32
N THR A 66 13.76 -8.53 -10.87
CA THR A 66 13.86 -9.73 -11.70
C THR A 66 12.65 -10.66 -11.60
N THR A 67 11.71 -10.42 -10.68
CA THR A 67 10.58 -11.31 -10.40
C THR A 67 9.24 -10.61 -10.55
N TRP A 68 8.18 -11.37 -10.78
CA TRP A 68 6.80 -10.87 -10.76
C TRP A 68 6.47 -10.12 -9.48
N HIS A 69 6.91 -10.65 -8.32
CA HIS A 69 6.77 -9.98 -7.04
C HIS A 69 7.36 -8.56 -7.07
N SER A 70 8.57 -8.40 -7.58
CA SER A 70 9.22 -7.10 -7.60
C SER A 70 8.56 -6.11 -8.57
N TRP A 71 8.07 -6.57 -9.71
CA TRP A 71 7.36 -5.71 -10.66
C TRP A 71 5.97 -5.31 -10.16
N THR A 72 5.20 -6.26 -9.62
CA THR A 72 3.89 -5.95 -9.02
C THR A 72 4.03 -5.03 -7.81
N GLY A 73 5.06 -5.25 -6.97
CA GLY A 73 5.37 -4.39 -5.83
C GLY A 73 5.76 -2.97 -6.25
N LEU A 74 6.61 -2.83 -7.27
CA LEU A 74 7.01 -1.53 -7.82
C LEU A 74 5.80 -0.78 -8.41
N SER A 75 4.94 -1.49 -9.17
CA SER A 75 3.72 -0.90 -9.75
C SER A 75 2.73 -0.45 -8.67
N ALA A 76 2.54 -1.25 -7.62
CA ALA A 76 1.70 -0.89 -6.49
C ALA A 76 2.27 0.33 -5.74
N PHE A 77 3.58 0.35 -5.49
CA PHE A 77 4.25 1.45 -4.81
C PHE A 77 4.16 2.76 -5.60
N GLY A 78 4.48 2.72 -6.91
CA GLY A 78 4.34 3.89 -7.79
C GLY A 78 2.89 4.37 -7.88
N GLY A 79 1.93 3.44 -7.95
CA GLY A 79 0.50 3.74 -7.90
C GLY A 79 0.08 4.42 -6.59
N CYS A 80 0.58 3.96 -5.44
CA CYS A 80 0.32 4.60 -4.15
C CYS A 80 0.84 6.05 -4.10
N ILE A 81 2.05 6.29 -4.61
CA ILE A 81 2.61 7.65 -4.70
C ILE A 81 1.76 8.54 -5.61
N GLY A 82 1.43 8.07 -6.82
CA GLY A 82 0.59 8.82 -7.75
C GLY A 82 -0.78 9.16 -7.17
N LEU A 83 -1.43 8.21 -6.52
CA LEU A 83 -2.70 8.43 -5.83
C LEU A 83 -2.55 9.37 -4.62
N GLY A 84 -1.47 9.25 -3.87
CA GLY A 84 -1.15 10.17 -2.77
C GLY A 84 -1.00 11.61 -3.27
N LEU A 85 -0.32 11.82 -4.37
CA LEU A 85 -0.18 13.14 -5.01
C LEU A 85 -1.53 13.68 -5.48
N VAL A 86 -2.33 12.87 -6.20
CA VAL A 86 -3.67 13.30 -6.63
C VAL A 86 -4.56 13.62 -5.41
N GLY A 87 -4.54 12.76 -4.40
CA GLY A 87 -5.31 12.98 -3.17
C GLY A 87 -4.86 14.21 -2.39
N GLY A 88 -3.55 14.42 -2.28
CA GLY A 88 -2.95 15.53 -1.52
C GLY A 88 -2.98 16.87 -2.26
N VAL A 89 -2.75 16.87 -3.57
CA VAL A 89 -2.65 18.13 -4.35
C VAL A 89 -3.99 18.54 -4.97
N VAL A 90 -4.77 17.57 -5.47
CA VAL A 90 -5.99 17.90 -6.21
C VAL A 90 -7.23 17.79 -5.33
N LEU A 91 -7.33 16.74 -4.53
CA LEU A 91 -8.55 16.41 -3.78
C LEU A 91 -8.50 16.78 -2.29
N HIS A 92 -7.42 17.39 -1.80
CA HIS A 92 -7.30 17.76 -0.38
C HIS A 92 -8.40 18.74 0.02
N PRO A 93 -9.08 18.55 1.15
CA PRO A 93 -10.25 19.36 1.51
C PRO A 93 -9.94 20.83 1.79
N ASP A 94 -8.71 21.17 2.21
CA ASP A 94 -8.34 22.55 2.62
C ASP A 94 -7.67 23.34 1.48
N PHE A 95 -6.82 22.69 0.68
CA PHE A 95 -5.98 23.37 -0.31
C PHE A 95 -5.93 22.67 -1.66
N GLY A 96 -6.80 21.68 -1.86
CA GLY A 96 -6.84 20.95 -3.15
C GLY A 96 -7.28 21.84 -4.30
N LEU A 97 -6.67 21.65 -5.47
CA LEU A 97 -6.91 22.45 -6.67
C LEU A 97 -8.33 22.27 -7.24
N ASP A 98 -8.90 21.07 -7.10
CA ASP A 98 -10.26 20.77 -7.58
C ASP A 98 -10.92 19.68 -6.71
N THR A 99 -11.35 20.09 -5.54
CA THR A 99 -11.91 19.19 -4.52
C THR A 99 -13.30 18.67 -4.88
N THR A 100 -14.00 19.30 -5.83
CA THR A 100 -15.38 18.98 -6.18
C THR A 100 -15.51 18.10 -7.42
N ASN A 101 -14.45 17.87 -8.15
CA ASN A 101 -14.44 17.14 -9.42
C ASN A 101 -14.84 15.67 -9.24
N LYS A 102 -16.03 15.35 -9.72
CA LYS A 102 -16.59 14.00 -9.59
C LYS A 102 -15.80 12.95 -10.38
N GLN A 103 -15.25 13.34 -11.54
CA GLN A 103 -14.47 12.42 -12.38
C GLN A 103 -13.14 12.07 -11.73
N ILE A 104 -12.40 13.08 -11.25
CA ILE A 104 -11.12 12.85 -10.56
C ILE A 104 -11.33 12.01 -9.30
N ARG A 105 -12.38 12.27 -8.52
CA ARG A 105 -12.75 11.45 -7.36
C ARG A 105 -13.06 10.00 -7.75
N ALA A 106 -13.78 9.79 -8.85
CA ALA A 106 -14.08 8.45 -9.35
C ALA A 106 -12.81 7.72 -9.78
N ILE A 107 -11.95 8.37 -10.57
CA ILE A 107 -10.66 7.82 -10.99
C ILE A 107 -9.80 7.46 -9.77
N HIS A 108 -9.63 8.37 -8.82
CA HIS A 108 -8.88 8.15 -7.59
C HIS A 108 -9.42 6.93 -6.81
N LYS A 109 -10.74 6.83 -6.67
CA LYS A 109 -11.40 5.72 -5.97
C LYS A 109 -11.13 4.37 -6.65
N TYR A 110 -11.33 4.27 -7.97
CA TYR A 110 -11.18 3.00 -8.68
C TYR A 110 -9.71 2.61 -8.85
N SER A 111 -8.84 3.56 -9.16
CA SER A 111 -7.40 3.33 -9.22
C SER A 111 -6.85 2.93 -7.85
N GLY A 112 -7.35 3.50 -6.76
CA GLY A 112 -6.98 3.11 -5.40
C GLY A 112 -7.28 1.65 -5.11
N ARG A 113 -8.43 1.13 -5.56
CA ARG A 113 -8.76 -0.29 -5.43
C ARG A 113 -7.82 -1.19 -6.22
N ILE A 114 -7.50 -0.80 -7.47
CA ILE A 114 -6.57 -1.55 -8.32
C ILE A 114 -5.18 -1.59 -7.69
N VAL A 115 -4.67 -0.45 -7.23
CA VAL A 115 -3.37 -0.35 -6.57
C VAL A 115 -3.32 -1.19 -5.30
N LEU A 116 -4.39 -1.19 -4.50
CA LEU A 116 -4.48 -2.01 -3.30
C LEU A 116 -4.48 -3.51 -3.65
N MET A 117 -5.19 -3.92 -4.70
CA MET A 117 -5.16 -5.31 -5.18
C MET A 117 -3.76 -5.70 -5.64
N LEU A 118 -3.05 -4.85 -6.39
CA LEU A 118 -1.67 -5.09 -6.79
C LEU A 118 -0.73 -5.23 -5.58
N ALA A 119 -0.89 -4.39 -4.57
CA ALA A 119 -0.14 -4.47 -3.34
C ALA A 119 -0.37 -5.80 -2.60
N TRP A 120 -1.61 -6.30 -2.60
CA TRP A 120 -1.96 -7.60 -2.03
C TRP A 120 -1.31 -8.75 -2.79
N MET A 121 -1.41 -8.74 -4.13
CA MET A 121 -0.76 -9.74 -4.97
C MET A 121 0.76 -9.75 -4.75
N ALA A 122 1.38 -8.58 -4.66
CA ALA A 122 2.80 -8.46 -4.36
C ALA A 122 3.12 -9.06 -2.98
N THR A 123 2.33 -8.76 -1.96
CA THR A 123 2.57 -9.28 -0.61
C THR A 123 2.43 -10.80 -0.54
N LEU A 124 1.38 -11.37 -1.13
CA LEU A 124 1.16 -12.81 -1.13
C LEU A 124 2.25 -13.56 -1.90
N SER A 125 2.67 -13.02 -3.07
CA SER A 125 3.76 -13.62 -3.85
C SER A 125 5.12 -13.50 -3.14
N GLY A 126 5.37 -12.38 -2.44
CA GLY A 126 6.57 -12.19 -1.63
C GLY A 126 6.61 -13.11 -0.41
N LEU A 127 5.48 -13.29 0.24
CA LEU A 127 5.34 -14.20 1.38
C LEU A 127 5.68 -15.64 0.98
N LYS A 128 5.13 -16.12 -0.14
CA LYS A 128 5.47 -17.44 -0.67
C LYS A 128 6.98 -17.60 -0.95
N THR A 129 7.61 -16.57 -1.49
CA THR A 129 9.06 -16.59 -1.76
C THR A 129 9.89 -16.61 -0.47
N LEU A 130 9.41 -15.97 0.60
CA LEU A 130 10.12 -15.88 1.88
C LEU A 130 10.01 -17.16 2.71
N VAL A 131 8.84 -17.79 2.70
CA VAL A 131 8.49 -18.89 3.62
C VAL A 131 8.54 -20.26 2.92
N GLY A 132 8.61 -20.28 1.59
CA GLY A 132 8.55 -21.52 0.80
C GLY A 132 7.15 -22.14 0.87
N ASP A 133 7.11 -23.46 1.07
CA ASP A 133 5.85 -24.23 1.12
C ASP A 133 5.30 -24.43 2.54
N ASP A 134 5.88 -23.75 3.56
CA ASP A 134 5.33 -23.82 4.91
C ASP A 134 4.02 -23.04 4.99
N ILE A 135 2.93 -23.78 5.17
CA ILE A 135 1.57 -23.22 5.17
C ILE A 135 1.25 -22.38 6.40
N LYS A 136 1.90 -22.63 7.54
CA LYS A 136 1.57 -21.94 8.80
C LYS A 136 1.83 -20.44 8.76
N PRO A 137 3.04 -19.95 8.38
CA PRO A 137 3.25 -18.51 8.24
C PRO A 137 2.44 -17.92 7.09
N ILE A 138 2.19 -18.67 6.00
CA ILE A 138 1.33 -18.19 4.90
C ILE A 138 -0.07 -17.89 5.44
N LEU A 139 -0.67 -18.81 6.20
CA LEU A 139 -1.99 -18.60 6.79
C LEU A 139 -1.99 -17.45 7.81
N LEU A 140 -0.97 -17.36 8.65
CA LEU A 140 -0.87 -16.30 9.67
C LEU A 140 -0.91 -14.89 9.06
N PHE A 141 -0.27 -14.68 7.90
CA PHE A 141 -0.22 -13.38 7.23
C PHE A 141 -1.31 -13.21 6.17
N ALA A 142 -1.72 -14.28 5.48
CA ALA A 142 -2.74 -14.19 4.44
C ALA A 142 -4.15 -14.03 5.02
N VAL A 143 -4.47 -14.72 6.12
CA VAL A 143 -5.82 -14.67 6.72
C VAL A 143 -6.23 -13.23 7.10
N PRO A 144 -5.43 -12.43 7.83
CA PRO A 144 -5.77 -11.04 8.12
C PRO A 144 -5.99 -10.21 6.86
N LEU A 145 -5.20 -10.44 5.81
CA LEU A 145 -5.35 -9.76 4.53
C LEU A 145 -6.67 -10.12 3.86
N VAL A 146 -7.01 -11.40 3.77
CA VAL A 146 -8.26 -11.87 3.16
C VAL A 146 -9.47 -11.38 3.93
N VAL A 147 -9.41 -11.38 5.26
CA VAL A 147 -10.49 -10.84 6.11
C VAL A 147 -10.67 -9.33 5.92
N ALA A 148 -9.58 -8.59 5.73
CA ALA A 148 -9.65 -7.14 5.51
C ALA A 148 -10.10 -6.76 4.08
N ALA A 149 -10.01 -7.67 3.09
CA ALA A 149 -10.33 -7.41 1.68
C ALA A 149 -11.70 -6.80 1.44
N PRO A 150 -12.82 -7.37 1.94
CA PRO A 150 -14.14 -6.81 1.73
C PRO A 150 -14.28 -5.39 2.26
N PHE A 151 -13.62 -5.09 3.38
CA PHE A 151 -13.69 -3.78 4.01
C PHE A 151 -12.88 -2.71 3.27
N THR A 152 -11.86 -3.10 2.54
CA THR A 152 -10.95 -2.19 1.85
C THR A 152 -11.28 -2.03 0.37
N LEU A 153 -11.80 -3.09 -0.29
CA LEU A 153 -12.06 -3.12 -1.72
C LEU A 153 -13.52 -2.79 -2.08
N LEU A 154 -14.49 -3.10 -1.24
CA LEU A 154 -15.90 -2.76 -1.44
C LEU A 154 -16.23 -1.38 -0.87
#